data_69b620388493fd9baa0b947255443eb6
#
_entry.id   69b620388493fd9baa0b947255443eb6
#
_cell.length_a   1.000
_cell.length_b   1.000
_cell.length_c   1.000
_cell.angle_alpha   90.00
_cell.angle_beta   90.00
_cell.angle_gamma   90.00
#
_symmetry.space_group_name_H-M   'P 1'
#
loop_
_entity.id
_entity.type
_entity.pdbx_description
1 polymer ?
#
loop_
_entity_poly.entity_id
_entity_poly.type
_entity_poly.pdbx_seq_one_letter_code
_entity_poly.pdbx_strand_id
1 'polypeptide(L)'
;MVFALVRMNTLDWIVLLVTMVGIAAYGAWHTRHPGHLDTYLKGDKTTKWGTIGISVMATQASAITFLSIPGQGFESGIGFVQNYFGLPLALIIVCAVFLPIYRKLGVYTAYEFLGQRFDSKTRLLGAGLFLLQRGLAAGVTIYAPAIILSTVLGWRLDLTIIGTGLLVIIYTVTGGSAAVSLTQKWQMGVIFGGMMTAFVILTLRLPQELGLDGAVHIAGAMGKLEAVDFSMNPDKRYTIWTGIFGGLFLSLSYFGTDQSQVQRYIGGAALREGRLGLMFNALLKIPMQFSILLLGALLFVFYQFQPAPVFYNRVEWQHFASGPAGATLQALESKHAALHTVEREKIRDWLAVRKDDDAAAESAARAAMLDARAATEAVRQEAKTALLAADPHAKTKDSDYVFIGFIMDQLPHGVIGLLIAVMIAASLGSKAGELNALGTTSTIDLWRHFRPLAAHDEVRNVRAARWFTALWGIVAIAFALFAGFSENLIEAINIIGSIFYGVVLGIFLVAFFLKRVGGTSVFWAAVAAQTLIFALYFLRHRFPALDFSYLWYNLIGCAACVGFSLILQAILPRQPVRAPRP
;
A
#
# COMPACT_ATOMS: atom_id res chain seq x y z
N MET A 1 -7.53 15.01 -30.10
CA MET A 1 -6.14 14.47 -30.33
C MET A 1 -6.01 13.26 -29.44
N VAL A 2 -6.11 12.05 -29.99
CA VAL A 2 -6.02 10.82 -29.16
C VAL A 2 -4.59 10.74 -28.63
N PHE A 3 -4.40 10.75 -27.31
CA PHE A 3 -3.09 10.57 -26.70
C PHE A 3 -2.54 9.21 -27.12
N ALA A 4 -1.54 9.21 -28.00
CA ALA A 4 -0.88 7.98 -28.43
C ALA A 4 -0.20 7.30 -27.24
N LEU A 5 -0.20 5.96 -27.22
CA LEU A 5 0.63 5.20 -26.29
C LEU A 5 2.10 5.51 -26.59
N VAL A 6 2.78 6.14 -25.62
CA VAL A 6 4.23 6.33 -25.70
C VAL A 6 4.90 4.98 -25.50
N ARG A 7 5.66 4.55 -26.50
CA ARG A 7 6.37 3.26 -26.45
C ARG A 7 7.81 3.46 -25.97
N MET A 8 8.27 2.54 -25.16
CA MET A 8 9.69 2.44 -24.81
C MET A 8 10.54 2.25 -26.06
N ASN A 9 11.67 2.94 -26.11
CA ASN A 9 12.65 2.74 -27.18
C ASN A 9 13.60 1.57 -26.87
N THR A 10 14.48 1.24 -27.79
CA THR A 10 15.45 0.15 -27.64
C THR A 10 16.36 0.34 -26.44
N LEU A 11 16.77 1.59 -26.11
CA LEU A 11 17.62 1.88 -24.95
C LEU A 11 16.88 1.58 -23.64
N ASP A 12 15.60 1.96 -23.52
CA ASP A 12 14.78 1.68 -22.34
C ASP A 12 14.66 0.17 -22.10
N TRP A 13 14.42 -0.61 -23.17
CA TRP A 13 14.37 -2.07 -23.09
C TRP A 13 15.70 -2.70 -22.69
N ILE A 14 16.82 -2.23 -23.23
CA ILE A 14 18.15 -2.71 -22.85
C ILE A 14 18.41 -2.42 -21.38
N VAL A 15 18.17 -1.19 -20.91
CA VAL A 15 18.38 -0.80 -19.51
C VAL A 15 17.47 -1.60 -18.60
N LEU A 16 16.20 -1.78 -18.96
CA LEU A 16 15.25 -2.59 -18.20
C LEU A 16 15.76 -4.02 -18.05
N LEU A 17 16.07 -4.68 -19.15
CA LEU A 17 16.50 -6.08 -19.15
C LEU A 17 17.83 -6.29 -18.41
N VAL A 18 18.83 -5.42 -18.64
CA VAL A 18 20.13 -5.48 -17.95
C VAL A 18 19.96 -5.28 -16.44
N THR A 19 19.11 -4.32 -16.03
CA THR A 19 18.84 -4.08 -14.62
C THR A 19 18.12 -5.27 -13.97
N MET A 20 17.08 -5.80 -14.60
CA MET A 20 16.34 -6.95 -14.09
C MET A 20 17.21 -8.21 -13.98
N VAL A 21 17.99 -8.52 -15.02
CA VAL A 21 18.92 -9.65 -15.03
C VAL A 21 20.03 -9.45 -13.99
N GLY A 22 20.58 -8.24 -13.89
CA GLY A 22 21.60 -7.89 -12.89
C GLY A 22 21.13 -8.08 -11.46
N ILE A 23 19.93 -7.61 -11.13
CA ILE A 23 19.31 -7.79 -9.80
C ILE A 23 19.08 -9.29 -9.53
N ALA A 24 18.53 -10.03 -10.50
CA ALA A 24 18.27 -11.46 -10.35
C ALA A 24 19.56 -12.26 -10.20
N ALA A 25 20.58 -11.99 -11.02
CA ALA A 25 21.89 -12.65 -10.97
C ALA A 25 22.62 -12.36 -9.65
N TYR A 26 22.59 -11.10 -9.17
CA TYR A 26 23.17 -10.72 -7.88
C TYR A 26 22.48 -11.43 -6.72
N GLY A 27 21.15 -11.50 -6.74
CA GLY A 27 20.37 -12.24 -5.75
C GLY A 27 20.71 -13.74 -5.76
N ALA A 28 20.72 -14.37 -6.92
CA ALA A 28 21.03 -15.78 -7.08
C ALA A 28 22.48 -16.13 -6.69
N TRP A 29 23.44 -15.26 -7.00
CA TRP A 29 24.86 -15.46 -6.66
C TRP A 29 25.09 -15.44 -5.14
N HIS A 30 24.41 -14.53 -4.43
CA HIS A 30 24.60 -14.35 -2.98
C HIS A 30 23.84 -15.38 -2.13
N THR A 31 22.84 -16.07 -2.67
CA THR A 31 21.94 -16.98 -1.91
C THR A 31 22.10 -18.45 -2.27
N ARG A 32 23.28 -18.85 -2.78
CA ARG A 32 23.54 -20.22 -3.28
C ARG A 32 23.38 -21.36 -2.25
N HIS A 33 23.11 -21.10 -0.94
CA HIS A 33 23.03 -22.13 0.09
C HIS A 33 21.86 -21.95 1.09
N PRO A 34 20.60 -22.18 0.74
CA PRO A 34 19.53 -22.32 1.73
C PRO A 34 19.26 -23.80 1.99
N GLY A 35 20.04 -24.42 2.90
CA GLY A 35 19.84 -25.83 3.29
C GLY A 35 18.91 -26.05 4.48
N HIS A 36 18.61 -25.00 5.29
CA HIS A 36 17.84 -25.13 6.52
C HIS A 36 16.56 -24.30 6.52
N LEU A 37 15.48 -24.86 7.07
CA LEU A 37 14.16 -24.22 7.22
C LEU A 37 14.27 -22.87 7.95
N ASP A 38 15.13 -22.80 8.97
CA ASP A 38 15.38 -21.56 9.74
C ASP A 38 15.88 -20.41 8.84
N THR A 39 16.84 -20.69 7.97
CA THR A 39 17.37 -19.69 7.03
C THR A 39 16.33 -19.30 5.97
N TYR A 40 15.52 -20.25 5.52
CA TYR A 40 14.44 -20.00 4.55
C TYR A 40 13.34 -19.11 5.15
N LEU A 41 12.95 -19.31 6.43
CA LEU A 41 11.83 -18.62 7.07
C LEU A 41 12.26 -17.35 7.83
N LYS A 42 13.37 -17.39 8.58
CA LYS A 42 13.81 -16.30 9.47
C LYS A 42 14.93 -15.43 8.88
N GLY A 43 15.54 -15.85 7.77
CA GLY A 43 16.73 -15.18 7.23
C GLY A 43 17.99 -15.42 8.09
N ASP A 44 19.07 -14.71 7.75
CA ASP A 44 20.35 -14.82 8.45
C ASP A 44 20.35 -13.99 9.74
N LYS A 45 20.63 -14.62 10.89
CA LYS A 45 20.72 -13.98 12.22
C LYS A 45 21.87 -12.97 12.35
N THR A 46 22.62 -12.71 11.28
CA THR A 46 23.72 -11.71 11.26
C THR A 46 23.26 -10.32 10.81
N THR A 47 21.99 -10.14 10.49
CA THR A 47 21.48 -8.90 9.87
C THR A 47 21.58 -7.70 10.82
N LYS A 48 22.27 -6.63 10.36
CA LYS A 48 22.44 -5.36 11.09
C LYS A 48 21.24 -4.42 10.90
N TRP A 49 21.10 -3.45 11.81
CA TRP A 49 20.00 -2.50 11.87
C TRP A 49 19.70 -1.78 10.55
N GLY A 50 20.74 -1.33 9.83
CA GLY A 50 20.54 -0.63 8.56
C GLY A 50 19.90 -1.51 7.49
N THR A 51 20.25 -2.80 7.45
CA THR A 51 19.61 -3.77 6.54
C THR A 51 18.17 -4.06 6.97
N ILE A 52 17.92 -4.21 8.28
CA ILE A 52 16.58 -4.40 8.83
C ILE A 52 15.71 -3.18 8.48
N GLY A 53 16.20 -1.97 8.78
CA GLY A 53 15.46 -0.74 8.53
C GLY A 53 15.10 -0.55 7.06
N ILE A 54 16.07 -0.72 6.15
CA ILE A 54 15.83 -0.65 4.71
C ILE A 54 14.89 -1.77 4.24
N SER A 55 15.04 -3.01 4.73
CA SER A 55 14.15 -4.12 4.35
C SER A 55 12.72 -3.91 4.83
N VAL A 56 12.53 -3.43 6.07
CA VAL A 56 11.22 -3.04 6.60
C VAL A 56 10.61 -1.92 5.75
N MET A 57 11.39 -0.89 5.44
CA MET A 57 10.95 0.23 4.60
C MET A 57 10.62 -0.23 3.17
N ALA A 58 11.45 -1.05 2.56
CA ALA A 58 11.26 -1.57 1.21
C ALA A 58 10.06 -2.52 1.09
N THR A 59 9.73 -3.27 2.15
CA THR A 59 8.53 -4.11 2.17
C THR A 59 7.25 -3.25 2.13
N GLN A 60 7.28 -2.05 2.72
CA GLN A 60 6.19 -1.09 2.67
C GLN A 60 6.23 -0.20 1.43
N ALA A 61 7.44 0.20 1.01
CA ALA A 61 7.69 1.03 -0.16
C ALA A 61 7.75 0.15 -1.42
N SER A 62 6.65 -0.56 -1.68
CA SER A 62 6.45 -1.35 -2.90
C SER A 62 6.13 -0.45 -4.10
N ALA A 63 5.94 -1.02 -5.29
CA ALA A 63 5.50 -0.28 -6.47
C ALA A 63 4.23 0.56 -6.22
N ILE A 64 3.33 0.13 -5.31
CA ILE A 64 2.16 0.92 -4.91
C ILE A 64 2.56 2.28 -4.32
N THR A 65 3.58 2.31 -3.46
CA THR A 65 4.05 3.57 -2.86
C THR A 65 4.50 4.57 -3.93
N PHE A 66 5.18 4.09 -4.97
CA PHE A 66 5.74 4.96 -6.01
C PHE A 66 4.78 5.21 -7.17
N LEU A 67 3.72 4.43 -7.31
CA LEU A 67 2.70 4.58 -8.33
C LEU A 67 1.46 5.31 -7.79
N SER A 68 0.89 4.80 -6.69
CA SER A 68 -0.41 5.25 -6.19
C SER A 68 -0.32 6.47 -5.27
N ILE A 69 0.78 6.65 -4.53
CA ILE A 69 0.89 7.83 -3.63
C ILE A 69 1.05 9.14 -4.40
N PRO A 70 1.83 9.24 -5.50
CA PRO A 70 1.76 10.42 -6.36
C PRO A 70 0.36 10.65 -6.94
N GLY A 71 -0.34 9.57 -7.33
CA GLY A 71 -1.73 9.63 -7.76
C GLY A 71 -2.68 10.14 -6.68
N GLN A 72 -2.49 9.71 -5.44
CA GLN A 72 -3.22 10.22 -4.27
C GLN A 72 -2.94 11.71 -4.03
N GLY A 73 -1.65 12.12 -4.12
CA GLY A 73 -1.26 13.54 -4.02
C GLY A 73 -1.87 14.39 -5.13
N PHE A 74 -1.92 13.87 -6.35
CA PHE A 74 -2.58 14.49 -7.49
C PHE A 74 -4.09 14.67 -7.27
N GLU A 75 -4.78 13.63 -6.83
CA GLU A 75 -6.23 13.60 -6.66
C GLU A 75 -6.68 14.38 -5.41
N SER A 76 -6.11 14.08 -4.25
CA SER A 76 -6.57 14.56 -2.93
C SER A 76 -5.58 15.47 -2.21
N GLY A 77 -4.41 15.76 -2.81
CA GLY A 77 -3.38 16.57 -2.16
C GLY A 77 -2.57 15.80 -1.10
N ILE A 78 -1.81 16.56 -0.29
CA ILE A 78 -0.85 15.98 0.67
C ILE A 78 -1.49 15.54 1.99
N GLY A 79 -2.78 15.80 2.21
CA GLY A 79 -3.49 15.47 3.46
C GLY A 79 -3.45 13.98 3.85
N PHE A 80 -3.24 13.08 2.89
CA PHE A 80 -3.03 11.64 3.15
C PHE A 80 -1.84 11.36 4.07
N VAL A 81 -0.87 12.28 4.20
CA VAL A 81 0.28 12.12 5.11
C VAL A 81 -0.15 11.89 6.55
N GLN A 82 -1.31 12.42 6.96
CA GLN A 82 -1.87 12.26 8.30
C GLN A 82 -2.08 10.78 8.68
N ASN A 83 -2.33 9.90 7.69
CA ASN A 83 -2.42 8.45 7.91
C ASN A 83 -1.18 7.85 8.61
N TYR A 84 -0.02 8.51 8.51
CA TYR A 84 1.25 8.06 9.08
C TYR A 84 1.61 8.72 10.42
N PHE A 85 0.82 9.66 10.95
CA PHE A 85 1.19 10.40 12.16
C PHE A 85 1.26 9.50 13.41
N GLY A 86 0.46 8.45 13.47
CA GLY A 86 0.53 7.46 14.54
C GLY A 86 1.71 6.47 14.44
N LEU A 87 2.38 6.39 13.28
CA LEU A 87 3.43 5.41 13.02
C LEU A 87 4.64 5.48 13.98
N PRO A 88 5.24 6.66 14.28
CA PRO A 88 6.39 6.71 15.19
C PRO A 88 6.04 6.18 16.58
N LEU A 89 4.89 6.53 17.12
CA LEU A 89 4.41 6.03 18.41
C LEU A 89 4.21 4.51 18.37
N ALA A 90 3.60 4.00 17.30
CA ALA A 90 3.42 2.56 17.11
C ALA A 90 4.76 1.82 17.14
N LEU A 91 5.77 2.31 16.41
CA LEU A 91 7.09 1.67 16.35
C LEU A 91 7.85 1.74 17.66
N ILE A 92 7.69 2.81 18.45
CA ILE A 92 8.21 2.89 19.82
C ILE A 92 7.59 1.77 20.67
N ILE A 93 6.27 1.59 20.62
CA ILE A 93 5.57 0.54 21.38
C ILE A 93 6.00 -0.86 20.90
N VAL A 94 6.15 -1.07 19.60
CA VAL A 94 6.64 -2.35 19.06
C VAL A 94 8.05 -2.65 19.55
N CYS A 95 8.95 -1.66 19.57
CA CYS A 95 10.32 -1.80 20.08
C CYS A 95 10.37 -2.06 21.58
N ALA A 96 9.46 -1.47 22.35
CA ALA A 96 9.43 -1.59 23.81
C ALA A 96 8.75 -2.88 24.29
N VAL A 97 7.68 -3.32 23.62
CA VAL A 97 6.80 -4.39 24.08
C VAL A 97 6.88 -5.63 23.20
N PHE A 98 6.53 -5.53 21.92
CA PHE A 98 6.36 -6.69 21.05
C PHE A 98 7.66 -7.40 20.73
N LEU A 99 8.67 -6.67 20.28
CA LEU A 99 9.95 -7.24 19.87
C LEU A 99 10.67 -7.99 21.02
N PRO A 100 10.75 -7.47 22.27
CA PRO A 100 11.32 -8.22 23.38
C PRO A 100 10.59 -9.53 23.68
N ILE A 101 9.25 -9.52 23.61
CA ILE A 101 8.43 -10.71 23.87
C ILE A 101 8.70 -11.77 22.82
N TYR A 102 8.64 -11.42 21.54
CA TYR A 102 8.87 -12.38 20.45
C TYR A 102 10.26 -12.98 20.47
N ARG A 103 11.27 -12.18 20.78
CA ARG A 103 12.66 -12.68 20.89
C ARG A 103 12.86 -13.63 22.07
N LYS A 104 12.26 -13.32 23.24
CA LYS A 104 12.34 -14.18 24.41
C LYS A 104 11.71 -15.56 24.16
N LEU A 105 10.65 -15.61 23.38
CA LEU A 105 9.91 -16.83 23.10
C LEU A 105 10.47 -17.64 21.92
N GLY A 106 11.34 -17.07 21.10
CA GLY A 106 11.95 -17.75 19.95
C GLY A 106 10.99 -18.23 18.87
N VAL A 107 9.80 -17.63 18.79
CA VAL A 107 8.71 -18.06 17.88
C VAL A 107 9.06 -17.87 16.40
N TYR A 108 8.49 -18.71 15.53
CA TYR A 108 8.57 -18.56 14.07
C TYR A 108 7.52 -17.59 13.54
N THR A 109 6.30 -17.63 14.11
CA THR A 109 5.22 -16.72 13.78
C THR A 109 4.72 -16.00 15.02
N ALA A 110 4.18 -14.80 14.85
CA ALA A 110 3.53 -14.08 15.94
C ALA A 110 2.39 -14.91 16.57
N TYR A 111 1.72 -15.75 15.77
CA TYR A 111 0.54 -16.52 16.20
C TYR A 111 0.89 -17.74 17.07
N GLU A 112 2.11 -18.28 16.97
CA GLU A 112 2.58 -19.33 17.90
C GLU A 112 2.50 -18.86 19.35
N PHE A 113 2.78 -17.59 19.61
CA PHE A 113 2.63 -17.00 20.93
C PHE A 113 1.20 -17.10 21.45
N LEU A 114 0.18 -16.86 20.59
CA LEU A 114 -1.22 -16.99 20.99
C LEU A 114 -1.58 -18.42 21.42
N GLY A 115 -1.01 -19.43 20.74
CA GLY A 115 -1.19 -20.83 21.11
C GLY A 115 -0.53 -21.21 22.43
N GLN A 116 0.65 -20.61 22.73
CA GLN A 116 1.34 -20.81 24.01
C GLN A 116 0.60 -20.10 25.16
N ARG A 117 0.05 -18.91 24.89
CA ARG A 117 -0.59 -18.07 25.91
C ARG A 117 -2.03 -18.48 26.20
N PHE A 118 -2.78 -18.85 25.18
CA PHE A 118 -4.18 -19.20 25.26
C PHE A 118 -4.42 -20.68 24.90
N ASP A 119 -4.85 -20.91 23.67
CA ASP A 119 -5.16 -22.24 23.16
C ASP A 119 -5.02 -22.28 21.62
N SER A 120 -5.18 -23.47 21.07
CA SER A 120 -5.12 -23.70 19.62
C SER A 120 -6.21 -22.96 18.85
N LYS A 121 -7.41 -22.80 19.44
CA LYS A 121 -8.53 -22.10 18.77
C LYS A 121 -8.19 -20.63 18.54
N THR A 122 -7.68 -19.96 19.57
CA THR A 122 -7.27 -18.55 19.50
C THR A 122 -6.09 -18.35 18.54
N ARG A 123 -5.13 -19.29 18.54
CA ARG A 123 -4.03 -19.31 17.55
C ARG A 123 -4.55 -19.40 16.13
N LEU A 124 -5.43 -20.37 15.85
CA LEU A 124 -6.01 -20.60 14.52
C LEU A 124 -6.86 -19.40 14.06
N LEU A 125 -7.62 -18.79 14.97
CA LEU A 125 -8.41 -17.59 14.66
C LEU A 125 -7.51 -16.41 14.28
N GLY A 126 -6.48 -16.11 15.08
CA GLY A 126 -5.55 -15.02 14.80
C GLY A 126 -4.79 -15.24 13.49
N ALA A 127 -4.28 -16.47 13.25
CA ALA A 127 -3.64 -16.85 12.01
C ALA A 127 -4.62 -16.76 10.81
N GLY A 128 -5.86 -17.21 10.98
CA GLY A 128 -6.91 -17.17 9.95
C GLY A 128 -7.26 -15.75 9.54
N LEU A 129 -7.45 -14.83 10.51
CA LEU A 129 -7.69 -13.41 10.24
C LEU A 129 -6.53 -12.76 9.47
N PHE A 130 -5.29 -13.08 9.86
CA PHE A 130 -4.12 -12.63 9.12
C PHE A 130 -4.08 -13.18 7.70
N LEU A 131 -4.27 -14.48 7.53
CA LEU A 131 -4.23 -15.13 6.22
C LEU A 131 -5.29 -14.54 5.27
N LEU A 132 -6.49 -14.30 5.77
CA LEU A 132 -7.56 -13.69 4.99
C LEU A 132 -7.20 -12.25 4.61
N GLN A 133 -6.84 -11.42 5.58
CA GLN A 133 -6.47 -10.02 5.37
C GLN A 133 -5.28 -9.89 4.41
N ARG A 134 -4.19 -10.63 4.67
CA ARG A 134 -2.97 -10.53 3.86
C ARG A 134 -3.13 -11.16 2.48
N GLY A 135 -3.94 -12.22 2.36
CA GLY A 135 -4.30 -12.82 1.08
C GLY A 135 -5.05 -11.85 0.17
N LEU A 136 -6.05 -11.13 0.71
CA LEU A 136 -6.76 -10.07 -0.01
C LEU A 136 -5.81 -8.91 -0.37
N ALA A 137 -5.01 -8.44 0.59
CA ALA A 137 -4.01 -7.40 0.35
C ALA A 137 -3.00 -7.81 -0.73
N ALA A 138 -2.57 -9.07 -0.80
CA ALA A 138 -1.68 -9.58 -1.83
C ALA A 138 -2.28 -9.43 -3.23
N GLY A 139 -3.58 -9.62 -3.40
CA GLY A 139 -4.27 -9.35 -4.67
C GLY A 139 -4.21 -7.89 -5.09
N VAL A 140 -4.52 -6.95 -4.16
CA VAL A 140 -4.38 -5.50 -4.43
C VAL A 140 -2.96 -5.17 -4.85
N THR A 141 -1.99 -5.77 -4.19
CA THR A 141 -0.58 -5.45 -4.44
C THR A 141 -0.03 -6.03 -5.75
N ILE A 142 -0.65 -7.06 -6.36
CA ILE A 142 -0.32 -7.53 -7.72
C ILE A 142 -0.73 -6.51 -8.79
N TYR A 143 -1.70 -5.67 -8.50
CA TYR A 143 -2.18 -4.65 -9.44
C TYR A 143 -1.11 -3.64 -9.85
N ALA A 144 -0.27 -3.17 -8.93
CA ALA A 144 0.71 -2.12 -9.22
C ALA A 144 1.71 -2.52 -10.33
N PRO A 145 2.42 -3.66 -10.27
CA PRO A 145 3.26 -4.10 -11.39
C PRO A 145 2.46 -4.43 -12.66
N ALA A 146 1.20 -4.87 -12.51
CA ALA A 146 0.34 -5.11 -13.66
C ALA A 146 -0.03 -3.80 -14.38
N ILE A 147 -0.31 -2.72 -13.66
CA ILE A 147 -0.52 -1.37 -14.22
C ILE A 147 0.73 -0.91 -14.98
N ILE A 148 1.92 -1.07 -14.38
CA ILE A 148 3.18 -0.68 -15.03
C ILE A 148 3.35 -1.44 -16.35
N LEU A 149 3.20 -2.76 -16.34
CA LEU A 149 3.34 -3.58 -17.55
C LEU A 149 2.22 -3.30 -18.56
N SER A 150 0.99 -3.07 -18.13
CA SER A 150 -0.11 -2.68 -19.01
C SER A 150 0.20 -1.37 -19.74
N THR A 151 0.66 -0.37 -19.02
CA THR A 151 1.02 0.94 -19.59
C THR A 151 2.18 0.84 -20.56
N VAL A 152 3.23 0.06 -20.22
CA VAL A 152 4.45 -0.08 -21.02
C VAL A 152 4.24 -0.93 -22.26
N LEU A 153 3.51 -2.06 -22.14
CA LEU A 153 3.30 -3.01 -23.22
C LEU A 153 2.06 -2.69 -24.08
N GLY A 154 1.17 -1.83 -23.58
CA GLY A 154 -0.13 -1.60 -24.20
C GLY A 154 -1.09 -2.81 -24.10
N TRP A 155 -0.81 -3.76 -23.20
CA TRP A 155 -1.65 -4.94 -23.01
C TRP A 155 -2.81 -4.65 -22.05
N ARG A 156 -3.90 -5.39 -22.22
CA ARG A 156 -5.03 -5.34 -21.29
C ARG A 156 -4.56 -5.68 -19.87
N LEU A 157 -5.11 -4.98 -18.89
CA LEU A 157 -4.74 -5.10 -17.48
C LEU A 157 -4.90 -6.54 -16.97
N ASP A 158 -5.96 -7.25 -17.40
CA ASP A 158 -6.22 -8.64 -16.98
C ASP A 158 -5.07 -9.58 -17.36
N LEU A 159 -4.54 -9.45 -18.59
CA LEU A 159 -3.41 -10.26 -19.05
C LEU A 159 -2.14 -9.96 -18.24
N THR A 160 -1.93 -8.68 -17.92
CA THR A 160 -0.76 -8.27 -17.13
C THR A 160 -0.87 -8.66 -15.65
N ILE A 161 -2.07 -8.72 -15.08
CA ILE A 161 -2.33 -9.28 -13.74
C ILE A 161 -1.94 -10.76 -13.70
N ILE A 162 -2.40 -11.56 -14.67
CA ILE A 162 -2.05 -12.98 -14.76
C ILE A 162 -0.54 -13.16 -14.93
N GLY A 163 0.06 -12.46 -15.89
CA GLY A 163 1.48 -12.55 -16.18
C GLY A 163 2.36 -12.16 -15.00
N THR A 164 2.09 -11.03 -14.36
CA THR A 164 2.82 -10.58 -13.16
C THR A 164 2.60 -11.49 -11.97
N GLY A 165 1.38 -11.96 -11.75
CA GLY A 165 1.06 -12.89 -10.69
C GLY A 165 1.82 -14.22 -10.82
N LEU A 166 1.86 -14.81 -12.02
CA LEU A 166 2.63 -16.01 -12.29
C LEU A 166 4.13 -15.79 -12.07
N LEU A 167 4.66 -14.65 -12.55
CA LEU A 167 6.06 -14.30 -12.35
C LEU A 167 6.41 -14.21 -10.85
N VAL A 168 5.54 -13.56 -10.07
CA VAL A 168 5.70 -13.45 -8.59
C VAL A 168 5.69 -14.82 -7.94
N ILE A 169 4.76 -15.72 -8.32
CA ILE A 169 4.68 -17.07 -7.77
C ILE A 169 5.98 -17.82 -8.04
N ILE A 170 6.44 -17.85 -9.30
CA ILE A 170 7.68 -18.54 -9.70
C ILE A 170 8.86 -17.99 -8.91
N TYR A 171 9.02 -16.66 -8.89
CA TYR A 171 10.10 -15.99 -8.17
C TYR A 171 10.11 -16.30 -6.68
N THR A 172 8.92 -16.29 -6.03
CA THR A 172 8.81 -16.50 -4.58
C THR A 172 9.07 -17.95 -4.19
N VAL A 173 8.50 -18.91 -4.94
CA VAL A 173 8.67 -20.35 -4.67
C VAL A 173 10.12 -20.80 -4.84
N THR A 174 10.87 -20.18 -5.78
CA THR A 174 12.27 -20.54 -6.08
C THR A 174 13.28 -19.78 -5.22
N GLY A 175 13.06 -18.48 -4.92
CA GLY A 175 14.10 -17.57 -4.41
C GLY A 175 14.20 -17.44 -2.88
N GLY A 176 13.13 -17.70 -2.12
CA GLY A 176 13.11 -17.52 -0.66
C GLY A 176 13.31 -16.06 -0.19
N SER A 177 13.23 -15.82 1.13
CA SER A 177 13.23 -14.46 1.72
C SER A 177 14.60 -13.77 1.78
N ALA A 178 15.70 -14.54 1.79
CA ALA A 178 17.05 -13.99 1.96
C ALA A 178 17.54 -13.20 0.73
N ALA A 179 17.31 -13.73 -0.48
CA ALA A 179 17.68 -13.06 -1.73
C ALA A 179 16.99 -11.69 -1.88
N VAL A 180 15.73 -11.65 -1.46
CA VAL A 180 14.88 -10.46 -1.56
C VAL A 180 15.43 -9.32 -0.69
N SER A 181 15.78 -9.58 0.57
CA SER A 181 16.25 -8.54 1.51
C SER A 181 17.57 -7.89 1.07
N LEU A 182 18.42 -8.63 0.38
CA LEU A 182 19.71 -8.12 -0.09
C LEU A 182 19.56 -7.18 -1.30
N THR A 183 18.69 -7.54 -2.25
CA THR A 183 18.43 -6.74 -3.45
C THR A 183 17.65 -5.45 -3.13
N GLN A 184 16.83 -5.46 -2.09
CA GLN A 184 15.99 -4.32 -1.69
C GLN A 184 16.78 -3.03 -1.41
N LYS A 185 18.03 -3.12 -0.93
CA LYS A 185 18.86 -1.93 -0.68
C LYS A 185 19.15 -1.15 -1.96
N TRP A 186 19.57 -1.86 -3.00
CA TRP A 186 19.89 -1.25 -4.29
C TRP A 186 18.64 -0.74 -4.98
N GLN A 187 17.55 -1.51 -4.91
CA GLN A 187 16.25 -1.10 -5.43
C GLN A 187 15.79 0.22 -4.81
N MET A 188 15.86 0.35 -3.47
CA MET A 188 15.48 1.59 -2.79
C MET A 188 16.34 2.78 -3.20
N GLY A 189 17.66 2.59 -3.34
CA GLY A 189 18.57 3.65 -3.79
C GLY A 189 18.20 4.17 -5.19
N VAL A 190 17.93 3.26 -6.13
CA VAL A 190 17.55 3.65 -7.51
C VAL A 190 16.16 4.27 -7.54
N ILE A 191 15.20 3.77 -6.75
CA ILE A 191 13.86 4.37 -6.66
C ILE A 191 13.96 5.81 -6.15
N PHE A 192 14.69 6.06 -5.05
CA PHE A 192 14.84 7.43 -4.54
C PHE A 192 15.56 8.34 -5.53
N GLY A 193 16.60 7.87 -6.19
CA GLY A 193 17.27 8.61 -7.26
C GLY A 193 16.32 8.94 -8.40
N GLY A 194 15.52 7.98 -8.83
CA GLY A 194 14.52 8.16 -9.87
C GLY A 194 13.39 9.12 -9.49
N MET A 195 12.89 9.03 -8.25
CA MET A 195 11.89 9.98 -7.75
C MET A 195 12.45 11.41 -7.69
N MET A 196 13.70 11.56 -7.28
CA MET A 196 14.38 12.87 -7.29
C MET A 196 14.56 13.37 -8.73
N THR A 197 14.95 12.52 -9.66
CA THR A 197 15.05 12.86 -11.09
C THR A 197 13.69 13.29 -11.64
N ALA A 198 12.62 12.55 -11.31
CA ALA A 198 11.27 12.90 -11.71
C ALA A 198 10.84 14.26 -11.13
N PHE A 199 11.16 14.54 -9.86
CA PHE A 199 10.89 15.84 -9.23
C PHE A 199 11.63 16.98 -9.92
N VAL A 200 12.92 16.82 -10.21
CA VAL A 200 13.73 17.82 -10.91
C VAL A 200 13.20 18.07 -12.33
N ILE A 201 12.89 17.00 -13.08
CA ILE A 201 12.36 17.17 -14.44
C ILE A 201 10.98 17.83 -14.41
N LEU A 202 10.13 17.47 -13.48
CA LEU A 202 8.83 18.10 -13.29
C LEU A 202 8.98 19.60 -13.06
N THR A 203 9.87 20.01 -12.15
CA THR A 203 10.10 21.44 -11.86
C THR A 203 10.70 22.19 -13.05
N LEU A 204 11.60 21.57 -13.82
CA LEU A 204 12.19 22.14 -15.04
C LEU A 204 11.18 22.25 -16.21
N ARG A 205 10.13 21.46 -16.19
CA ARG A 205 9.07 21.47 -17.22
C ARG A 205 7.89 22.38 -16.88
N LEU A 206 7.85 22.94 -15.67
CA LEU A 206 6.91 24.01 -15.35
C LEU A 206 7.20 25.24 -16.24
N PRO A 207 6.16 26.04 -16.57
CA PRO A 207 6.37 27.31 -17.28
C PRO A 207 7.40 28.20 -16.54
N GLN A 208 8.34 28.79 -17.25
CA GLN A 208 9.39 29.61 -16.66
C GLN A 208 8.84 30.79 -15.83
N GLU A 209 7.70 31.35 -16.26
CA GLU A 209 6.98 32.41 -15.58
C GLU A 209 6.43 32.00 -14.21
N LEU A 210 6.16 30.69 -14.03
CA LEU A 210 5.57 30.13 -12.84
C LEU A 210 6.60 29.77 -11.78
N GLY A 211 7.67 29.09 -12.18
CA GLY A 211 8.67 28.54 -11.27
C GLY A 211 8.06 27.53 -10.26
N LEU A 212 8.86 27.12 -9.29
CA LEU A 212 8.40 26.23 -8.21
C LEU A 212 7.50 26.99 -7.21
N ASP A 213 7.81 28.25 -6.95
CA ASP A 213 7.02 29.10 -6.04
C ASP A 213 5.59 29.29 -6.52
N GLY A 214 5.39 29.67 -7.77
CA GLY A 214 4.06 29.78 -8.35
C GLY A 214 3.31 28.45 -8.37
N ALA A 215 3.99 27.34 -8.62
CA ALA A 215 3.38 26.02 -8.59
C ALA A 215 2.87 25.64 -7.17
N VAL A 216 3.66 25.95 -6.13
CA VAL A 216 3.26 25.75 -4.74
C VAL A 216 2.03 26.60 -4.38
N HIS A 217 2.00 27.86 -4.84
CA HIS A 217 0.86 28.75 -4.61
C HIS A 217 -0.43 28.24 -5.28
N ILE A 218 -0.36 27.77 -6.53
CA ILE A 218 -1.50 27.17 -7.24
C ILE A 218 -1.98 25.92 -6.49
N ALA A 219 -1.06 25.04 -6.12
CA ALA A 219 -1.41 23.83 -5.35
C ALA A 219 -2.10 24.19 -4.03
N GLY A 220 -1.63 25.23 -3.33
CA GLY A 220 -2.26 25.75 -2.12
C GLY A 220 -3.65 26.33 -2.36
N ALA A 221 -3.79 27.21 -3.37
CA ALA A 221 -5.08 27.82 -3.72
C ALA A 221 -6.15 26.79 -4.13
N MET A 222 -5.72 25.67 -4.73
CA MET A 222 -6.59 24.55 -5.11
C MET A 222 -6.72 23.48 -4.01
N GLY A 223 -6.30 23.74 -2.75
CA GLY A 223 -6.48 22.84 -1.61
C GLY A 223 -5.59 21.59 -1.61
N LYS A 224 -4.54 21.54 -2.46
CA LYS A 224 -3.66 20.37 -2.55
C LYS A 224 -2.57 20.33 -1.49
N LEU A 225 -2.31 21.43 -0.77
CA LEU A 225 -1.25 21.53 0.24
C LEU A 225 -1.78 21.53 1.68
N GLU A 226 -3.03 21.19 1.91
CA GLU A 226 -3.57 21.02 3.25
C GLU A 226 -3.03 19.73 3.88
N ALA A 227 -1.87 19.84 4.55
CA ALA A 227 -1.19 18.70 5.17
C ALA A 227 -1.87 18.23 6.46
N VAL A 228 -2.52 19.14 7.20
CA VAL A 228 -3.12 18.85 8.51
C VAL A 228 -4.51 19.46 8.58
N ASP A 229 -5.48 18.61 8.88
CA ASP A 229 -6.88 19.00 9.15
C ASP A 229 -7.18 18.74 10.62
N PHE A 230 -7.47 19.79 11.37
CA PHE A 230 -7.84 19.73 12.79
C PHE A 230 -9.34 19.50 13.03
N SER A 231 -10.15 19.40 11.97
CA SER A 231 -11.58 19.20 12.13
C SER A 231 -11.88 17.86 12.80
N MET A 232 -12.90 17.83 13.63
CA MET A 232 -13.46 16.60 14.23
C MET A 232 -14.59 16.00 13.37
N ASN A 233 -14.69 16.40 12.09
CA ASN A 233 -15.70 15.86 11.20
C ASN A 233 -15.42 14.37 10.93
N PRO A 234 -16.30 13.44 11.35
CA PRO A 234 -16.11 12.00 11.14
C PRO A 234 -16.13 11.60 9.67
N ASP A 235 -16.79 12.38 8.80
CA ASP A 235 -16.91 12.10 7.37
C ASP A 235 -15.60 12.32 6.63
N LYS A 236 -14.69 13.14 7.18
CA LYS A 236 -13.37 13.35 6.62
C LYS A 236 -12.45 12.16 6.89
N ARG A 237 -11.90 11.60 5.82
CA ARG A 237 -11.02 10.42 5.90
C ARG A 237 -9.72 10.68 6.64
N TYR A 238 -9.09 11.82 6.39
CA TYR A 238 -7.77 12.18 6.91
C TYR A 238 -7.84 13.46 7.71
N THR A 239 -7.80 13.33 9.02
CA THR A 239 -7.68 14.41 9.99
C THR A 239 -6.55 14.06 10.96
N ILE A 240 -6.05 15.03 11.72
CA ILE A 240 -5.03 14.77 12.74
C ILE A 240 -5.47 13.67 13.72
N TRP A 241 -6.75 13.63 14.04
CA TRP A 241 -7.34 12.66 14.98
C TRP A 241 -7.37 11.25 14.41
N THR A 242 -7.83 11.10 13.17
CA THR A 242 -7.81 9.79 12.49
C THR A 242 -6.38 9.31 12.27
N GLY A 243 -5.44 10.22 11.99
CA GLY A 243 -4.02 9.93 11.80
C GLY A 243 -3.33 9.50 13.10
N ILE A 244 -3.50 10.26 14.20
CA ILE A 244 -2.87 9.92 15.47
C ILE A 244 -3.49 8.66 16.07
N PHE A 245 -4.81 8.60 16.24
CA PHE A 245 -5.45 7.47 16.88
C PHE A 245 -5.65 6.28 15.92
N GLY A 246 -6.31 6.46 14.79
CA GLY A 246 -6.54 5.40 13.82
C GLY A 246 -5.25 4.89 13.21
N GLY A 247 -4.36 5.80 12.80
CA GLY A 247 -3.04 5.49 12.24
C GLY A 247 -2.11 4.81 13.25
N LEU A 248 -2.20 5.14 14.55
CA LEU A 248 -1.47 4.43 15.61
C LEU A 248 -1.89 2.96 15.67
N PHE A 249 -3.18 2.68 15.78
CA PHE A 249 -3.68 1.31 15.89
C PHE A 249 -3.47 0.51 14.60
N LEU A 250 -3.62 1.14 13.43
CA LEU A 250 -3.27 0.57 12.14
C LEU A 250 -1.79 0.14 12.12
N SER A 251 -0.89 1.07 12.44
CA SER A 251 0.55 0.85 12.40
C SER A 251 0.99 -0.14 13.48
N LEU A 252 0.41 -0.07 14.68
CA LEU A 252 0.72 -0.98 15.77
C LEU A 252 0.33 -2.42 15.42
N SER A 253 -0.83 -2.62 14.77
CA SER A 253 -1.21 -3.93 14.26
C SER A 253 -0.29 -4.40 13.15
N TYR A 254 -0.07 -3.55 12.14
CA TYR A 254 0.76 -3.89 10.98
C TYR A 254 2.19 -4.28 11.36
N PHE A 255 2.83 -3.50 12.22
CA PHE A 255 4.19 -3.79 12.65
C PHE A 255 4.30 -4.76 13.82
N GLY A 256 3.27 -4.86 14.65
CA GLY A 256 3.30 -5.69 15.85
C GLY A 256 2.76 -7.09 15.65
N THR A 257 1.82 -7.30 14.72
CA THR A 257 1.12 -8.58 14.60
C THR A 257 1.12 -9.20 13.20
N ASP A 258 1.39 -8.41 12.16
CA ASP A 258 1.43 -8.91 10.79
C ASP A 258 2.74 -9.66 10.52
N GLN A 259 2.64 -10.95 10.19
CA GLN A 259 3.81 -11.82 10.00
C GLN A 259 4.74 -11.34 8.89
N SER A 260 4.23 -10.65 7.87
CA SER A 260 5.07 -10.12 6.78
C SER A 260 6.08 -9.07 7.27
N GLN A 261 5.76 -8.35 8.37
CA GLN A 261 6.63 -7.39 9.01
C GLN A 261 7.42 -8.01 10.17
N VAL A 262 6.71 -8.78 11.02
CA VAL A 262 7.28 -9.39 12.22
C VAL A 262 8.50 -10.27 11.88
N GLN A 263 8.43 -11.07 10.83
CA GLN A 263 9.54 -11.92 10.38
C GLN A 263 10.81 -11.13 10.02
N ARG A 264 10.71 -9.84 9.64
CA ARG A 264 11.86 -9.02 9.21
C ARG A 264 12.76 -8.61 10.36
N TYR A 265 12.20 -8.31 11.52
CA TYR A 265 12.96 -7.81 12.66
C TYR A 265 13.22 -8.84 13.76
N ILE A 266 12.47 -9.94 13.80
CA ILE A 266 12.75 -11.07 14.72
C ILE A 266 14.06 -11.76 14.35
N GLY A 267 14.39 -11.88 13.06
CA GLY A 267 15.62 -12.49 12.55
C GLY A 267 16.89 -11.67 12.74
N GLY A 268 16.84 -10.46 13.30
CA GLY A 268 18.03 -9.62 13.54
C GLY A 268 19.04 -10.22 14.52
N ALA A 269 20.34 -9.86 14.36
CA ALA A 269 21.46 -10.38 15.17
C ALA A 269 21.28 -10.15 16.68
N ALA A 270 20.78 -8.96 17.07
CA ALA A 270 20.53 -8.58 18.47
C ALA A 270 19.22 -7.79 18.59
N LEU A 271 18.68 -7.71 19.83
CA LEU A 271 17.49 -6.91 20.12
C LEU A 271 17.69 -5.43 19.72
N ARG A 272 18.90 -4.90 19.94
CA ARG A 272 19.29 -3.54 19.57
C ARG A 272 19.19 -3.32 18.08
N GLU A 273 19.61 -4.28 17.26
CA GLU A 273 19.57 -4.19 15.80
C GLU A 273 18.12 -4.08 15.28
N GLY A 274 17.21 -4.90 15.82
CA GLY A 274 15.78 -4.83 15.49
C GLY A 274 15.16 -3.49 15.88
N ARG A 275 15.46 -2.98 17.10
CA ARG A 275 14.98 -1.68 17.57
C ARG A 275 15.46 -0.53 16.70
N LEU A 276 16.77 -0.47 16.42
CA LEU A 276 17.34 0.59 15.57
C LEU A 276 16.77 0.55 14.14
N GLY A 277 16.58 -0.65 13.57
CA GLY A 277 15.97 -0.78 12.24
C GLY A 277 14.52 -0.27 12.20
N LEU A 278 13.71 -0.57 13.21
CA LEU A 278 12.34 -0.05 13.31
C LEU A 278 12.32 1.47 13.54
N MET A 279 13.21 2.00 14.41
CA MET A 279 13.28 3.46 14.66
C MET A 279 13.78 4.23 13.44
N PHE A 280 14.68 3.65 12.63
CA PHE A 280 15.07 4.21 11.35
C PHE A 280 13.87 4.38 10.41
N ASN A 281 12.99 3.36 10.35
CA ASN A 281 11.77 3.46 9.58
C ASN A 281 10.78 4.51 10.15
N ALA A 282 10.65 4.59 11.49
CA ALA A 282 9.81 5.58 12.16
C ALA A 282 10.19 7.03 11.77
N LEU A 283 11.50 7.30 11.68
CA LEU A 283 12.01 8.62 11.35
C LEU A 283 11.85 8.98 9.87
N LEU A 284 12.14 8.03 8.97
CA LEU A 284 12.22 8.34 7.53
C LEU A 284 10.88 8.19 6.79
N LYS A 285 9.93 7.43 7.32
CA LYS A 285 8.68 7.14 6.61
C LYS A 285 7.83 8.37 6.35
N ILE A 286 7.64 9.24 7.34
CA ILE A 286 6.79 10.44 7.20
C ILE A 286 7.40 11.43 6.18
N PRO A 287 8.68 11.86 6.28
CA PRO A 287 9.30 12.72 5.28
C PRO A 287 9.27 12.13 3.86
N MET A 288 9.51 10.83 3.73
CA MET A 288 9.42 10.13 2.44
C MET A 288 8.01 10.23 1.85
N GLN A 289 6.98 9.91 2.63
CA GLN A 289 5.59 9.96 2.15
C GLN A 289 5.14 11.37 1.82
N PHE A 290 5.54 12.36 2.64
CA PHE A 290 5.29 13.77 2.35
C PHE A 290 5.91 14.20 1.01
N SER A 291 7.18 13.83 0.76
CA SER A 291 7.86 14.16 -0.50
C SER A 291 7.18 13.52 -1.72
N ILE A 292 6.71 12.29 -1.60
CA ILE A 292 6.01 11.60 -2.68
C ILE A 292 4.63 12.19 -2.94
N LEU A 293 3.89 12.57 -1.89
CA LEU A 293 2.60 13.26 -2.01
C LEU A 293 2.77 14.65 -2.61
N LEU A 294 3.81 15.38 -2.19
CA LEU A 294 4.14 16.69 -2.75
C LEU A 294 4.45 16.60 -4.24
N LEU A 295 5.21 15.58 -4.66
CA LEU A 295 5.41 15.30 -6.08
C LEU A 295 4.08 15.12 -6.82
N GLY A 296 3.12 14.41 -6.22
CA GLY A 296 1.77 14.24 -6.76
C GLY A 296 0.99 15.55 -6.87
N ALA A 297 1.05 16.40 -5.84
CA ALA A 297 0.44 17.73 -5.86
C ALA A 297 1.06 18.65 -6.92
N LEU A 298 2.38 18.57 -7.12
CA LEU A 298 3.06 19.30 -8.19
C LEU A 298 2.76 18.73 -9.59
N LEU A 299 2.57 17.42 -9.71
CA LEU A 299 2.06 16.80 -10.95
C LEU A 299 0.66 17.32 -11.32
N PHE A 300 -0.20 17.53 -10.31
CA PHE A 300 -1.49 18.17 -10.54
C PHE A 300 -1.31 19.54 -11.17
N VAL A 301 -0.42 20.39 -10.64
CA VAL A 301 -0.13 21.71 -11.22
C VAL A 301 0.50 21.60 -12.61
N PHE A 302 1.43 20.69 -12.81
CA PHE A 302 2.05 20.43 -14.12
C PHE A 302 0.99 20.17 -15.20
N TYR A 303 0.02 19.32 -14.91
CA TYR A 303 -1.06 19.01 -15.85
C TYR A 303 -2.10 20.14 -16.01
N GLN A 304 -2.05 21.23 -15.25
CA GLN A 304 -2.82 22.44 -15.55
C GLN A 304 -2.25 23.21 -16.75
N PHE A 305 -0.94 23.12 -16.98
CA PHE A 305 -0.25 23.85 -18.03
C PHE A 305 0.12 22.98 -19.24
N GLN A 306 0.21 21.70 -19.05
CA GLN A 306 0.47 20.73 -20.13
C GLN A 306 -0.84 20.03 -20.55
N PRO A 307 -0.90 19.51 -21.78
CA PRO A 307 -2.07 18.73 -22.20
C PRO A 307 -2.36 17.59 -21.23
N ALA A 308 -3.53 17.60 -20.61
CA ALA A 308 -3.99 16.56 -19.70
C ALA A 308 -4.97 15.64 -20.40
N PRO A 309 -4.83 14.30 -20.28
CA PRO A 309 -5.84 13.38 -20.79
C PRO A 309 -7.12 13.49 -19.95
N VAL A 310 -8.27 13.28 -20.56
CA VAL A 310 -9.55 13.19 -19.83
C VAL A 310 -9.56 11.97 -18.89
N PHE A 311 -8.81 10.93 -19.27
CA PHE A 311 -8.67 9.69 -18.50
C PHE A 311 -7.22 9.18 -18.58
N TYR A 312 -6.56 8.97 -17.44
CA TYR A 312 -5.14 8.64 -17.41
C TYR A 312 -4.82 7.19 -17.75
N ASN A 313 -5.77 6.25 -17.62
CA ASN A 313 -5.59 4.88 -18.11
C ASN A 313 -5.82 4.85 -19.63
N ARG A 314 -4.78 5.19 -20.40
CA ARG A 314 -4.82 5.31 -21.86
C ARG A 314 -5.14 3.99 -22.58
N VAL A 315 -4.72 2.86 -22.01
CA VAL A 315 -4.98 1.53 -22.59
C VAL A 315 -6.48 1.23 -22.56
N GLU A 316 -7.12 1.46 -21.43
CA GLU A 316 -8.55 1.28 -21.25
C GLU A 316 -9.34 2.28 -22.12
N TRP A 317 -8.90 3.56 -22.09
CA TRP A 317 -9.52 4.59 -22.93
C TRP A 317 -9.50 4.24 -24.43
N GLN A 318 -8.35 3.82 -24.95
CA GLN A 318 -8.23 3.43 -26.37
C GLN A 318 -9.06 2.20 -26.72
N HIS A 319 -9.14 1.25 -25.80
CA HIS A 319 -9.98 0.06 -26.01
C HIS A 319 -11.45 0.46 -26.23
N PHE A 320 -12.03 1.32 -25.38
CA PHE A 320 -13.40 1.77 -25.53
C PHE A 320 -13.59 2.79 -26.66
N ALA A 321 -12.61 3.65 -26.91
CA ALA A 321 -12.64 4.61 -28.01
C ALA A 321 -12.62 3.94 -29.40
N SER A 322 -12.12 2.70 -29.49
CA SER A 322 -12.15 1.88 -30.71
C SER A 322 -13.47 1.13 -30.89
N GLY A 323 -14.37 1.16 -29.91
CA GLY A 323 -15.64 0.45 -29.88
C GLY A 323 -16.85 1.36 -30.13
N PRO A 324 -18.07 0.86 -29.84
CA PRO A 324 -19.31 1.59 -30.05
C PRO A 324 -19.41 2.93 -29.31
N ALA A 325 -18.74 3.08 -28.16
CA ALA A 325 -18.69 4.31 -27.38
C ALA A 325 -17.72 5.37 -27.94
N GLY A 326 -16.99 5.06 -29.00
CA GLY A 326 -15.89 5.89 -29.52
C GLY A 326 -16.27 7.32 -29.83
N ALA A 327 -17.39 7.56 -30.51
CA ALA A 327 -17.85 8.90 -30.85
C ALA A 327 -18.17 9.76 -29.60
N THR A 328 -18.81 9.17 -28.58
CA THR A 328 -19.10 9.84 -27.31
C THR A 328 -17.82 10.17 -26.56
N LEU A 329 -16.87 9.24 -26.48
CA LEU A 329 -15.60 9.43 -25.79
C LEU A 329 -14.74 10.50 -26.48
N GLN A 330 -14.70 10.54 -27.81
CA GLN A 330 -14.00 11.60 -28.57
C GLN A 330 -14.62 12.98 -28.36
N ALA A 331 -15.96 13.07 -28.31
CA ALA A 331 -16.64 14.32 -27.98
C ALA A 331 -16.29 14.82 -26.57
N LEU A 332 -16.25 13.91 -25.58
CA LEU A 332 -15.84 14.25 -24.21
C LEU A 332 -14.36 14.65 -24.12
N GLU A 333 -13.47 14.00 -24.86
CA GLU A 333 -12.05 14.38 -24.94
C GLU A 333 -11.90 15.81 -25.50
N SER A 334 -12.65 16.13 -26.56
CA SER A 334 -12.65 17.47 -27.18
C SER A 334 -13.21 18.54 -26.22
N LYS A 335 -14.33 18.23 -25.54
CA LYS A 335 -14.94 19.09 -24.51
C LYS A 335 -13.99 19.34 -23.34
N HIS A 336 -13.32 18.29 -22.87
CA HIS A 336 -12.32 18.39 -21.82
C HIS A 336 -11.15 19.30 -22.23
N ALA A 337 -10.59 19.12 -23.42
CA ALA A 337 -9.47 19.92 -23.92
C ALA A 337 -9.84 21.42 -24.03
N ALA A 338 -11.06 21.74 -24.45
CA ALA A 338 -11.55 23.11 -24.50
C ALA A 338 -11.67 23.74 -23.10
N LEU A 339 -12.29 23.03 -22.15
CA LEU A 339 -12.45 23.51 -20.76
C LEU A 339 -11.10 23.61 -20.04
N HIS A 340 -10.18 22.68 -20.28
CA HIS A 340 -8.84 22.74 -19.74
C HIS A 340 -8.05 23.98 -20.21
N THR A 341 -8.31 24.45 -21.42
CA THR A 341 -7.73 25.71 -21.91
C THR A 341 -8.28 26.91 -21.14
N VAL A 342 -9.60 26.95 -20.90
CA VAL A 342 -10.23 27.98 -20.07
C VAL A 342 -9.71 27.93 -18.62
N GLU A 343 -9.61 26.74 -18.02
CA GLU A 343 -9.06 26.57 -16.69
C GLU A 343 -7.64 27.15 -16.58
N ARG A 344 -6.77 26.84 -17.55
CA ARG A 344 -5.42 27.36 -17.62
C ARG A 344 -5.38 28.89 -17.73
N GLU A 345 -6.28 29.51 -18.49
CA GLU A 345 -6.41 30.97 -18.58
C GLU A 345 -6.81 31.56 -17.22
N LYS A 346 -7.80 30.96 -16.53
CA LYS A 346 -8.24 31.43 -15.22
C LYS A 346 -7.16 31.29 -14.15
N ILE A 347 -6.30 30.27 -14.23
CA ILE A 347 -5.11 30.15 -13.35
C ILE A 347 -4.14 31.30 -13.61
N ARG A 348 -3.89 31.67 -14.87
CA ARG A 348 -3.03 32.80 -15.22
C ARG A 348 -3.61 34.15 -14.76
N ASP A 349 -4.92 34.35 -14.95
CA ASP A 349 -5.64 35.54 -14.48
C ASP A 349 -5.46 35.70 -12.97
N TRP A 350 -5.67 34.62 -12.18
CA TRP A 350 -5.48 34.62 -10.74
C TRP A 350 -4.02 34.95 -10.34
N LEU A 351 -3.04 34.33 -11.01
CA LEU A 351 -1.63 34.62 -10.75
C LEU A 351 -1.24 36.07 -11.04
N ALA A 352 -1.83 36.72 -12.04
CA ALA A 352 -1.61 38.10 -12.37
C ALA A 352 -2.17 39.02 -11.28
N VAL A 353 -3.43 38.86 -10.91
CA VAL A 353 -4.12 39.66 -9.90
C VAL A 353 -3.46 39.57 -8.52
N ARG A 354 -2.95 38.38 -8.17
CA ARG A 354 -2.28 38.13 -6.89
C ARG A 354 -1.05 39.05 -6.67
N LYS A 355 -0.43 39.57 -7.73
CA LYS A 355 0.74 40.47 -7.64
C LYS A 355 0.35 41.88 -7.26
N ASP A 356 -0.92 42.25 -7.39
CA ASP A 356 -1.41 43.61 -7.24
C ASP A 356 -1.95 43.94 -5.83
N ASP A 357 -1.82 43.02 -4.84
CA ASP A 357 -2.27 43.13 -3.44
C ASP A 357 -3.76 43.53 -3.26
N ASP A 358 -4.61 43.30 -4.25
CA ASP A 358 -6.06 43.50 -4.16
C ASP A 358 -6.76 42.20 -3.71
N ALA A 359 -7.04 42.10 -2.44
CA ALA A 359 -7.65 40.92 -1.84
C ALA A 359 -9.06 40.59 -2.41
N ALA A 360 -9.82 41.61 -2.82
CA ALA A 360 -11.16 41.39 -3.40
C ALA A 360 -11.04 40.84 -4.82
N ALA A 361 -10.18 41.41 -5.64
CA ALA A 361 -9.89 40.93 -6.98
C ALA A 361 -9.26 39.52 -6.95
N GLU A 362 -8.33 39.26 -6.03
CA GLU A 362 -7.74 37.92 -5.84
C GLU A 362 -8.80 36.88 -5.47
N SER A 363 -9.70 37.19 -4.54
CA SER A 363 -10.78 36.28 -4.15
C SER A 363 -11.72 35.97 -5.31
N ALA A 364 -12.09 36.95 -6.11
CA ALA A 364 -12.95 36.78 -7.29
C ALA A 364 -12.23 35.94 -8.38
N ALA A 365 -10.98 36.21 -8.66
CA ALA A 365 -10.16 35.45 -9.61
C ALA A 365 -9.98 34.00 -9.16
N ARG A 366 -9.77 33.77 -7.85
CA ARG A 366 -9.68 32.44 -7.27
C ARG A 366 -11.00 31.68 -7.42
N ALA A 367 -12.15 32.32 -7.17
CA ALA A 367 -13.45 31.68 -7.36
C ALA A 367 -13.64 31.25 -8.82
N ALA A 368 -13.36 32.14 -9.79
CA ALA A 368 -13.44 31.85 -11.22
C ALA A 368 -12.51 30.68 -11.64
N MET A 369 -11.31 30.60 -11.06
CA MET A 369 -10.39 29.48 -11.28
C MET A 369 -10.96 28.16 -10.75
N LEU A 370 -11.54 28.16 -9.55
CA LEU A 370 -12.15 26.96 -8.96
C LEU A 370 -13.39 26.51 -9.73
N ASP A 371 -14.21 27.42 -10.23
CA ASP A 371 -15.38 27.12 -11.06
C ASP A 371 -14.96 26.48 -12.39
N ALA A 372 -13.92 27.03 -13.05
CA ALA A 372 -13.36 26.46 -14.27
C ALA A 372 -12.82 25.04 -14.01
N ARG A 373 -12.15 24.83 -12.87
CA ARG A 373 -11.70 23.50 -12.43
C ARG A 373 -12.84 22.54 -12.22
N ALA A 374 -13.93 22.97 -11.56
CA ALA A 374 -15.09 22.15 -11.33
C ALA A 374 -15.75 21.71 -12.66
N ALA A 375 -15.80 22.62 -13.66
CA ALA A 375 -16.31 22.29 -14.98
C ALA A 375 -15.44 21.24 -15.71
N THR A 376 -14.11 21.35 -15.63
CA THR A 376 -13.19 20.34 -16.20
C THR A 376 -13.35 18.98 -15.53
N GLU A 377 -13.46 18.95 -14.19
CA GLU A 377 -13.65 17.71 -13.45
C GLU A 377 -15.02 17.06 -13.71
N ALA A 378 -16.08 17.86 -13.93
CA ALA A 378 -17.39 17.34 -14.28
C ALA A 378 -17.32 16.53 -15.60
N VAL A 379 -16.58 17.00 -16.60
CA VAL A 379 -16.40 16.24 -17.87
C VAL A 379 -15.61 14.95 -17.65
N ARG A 380 -14.64 14.94 -16.73
CA ARG A 380 -13.94 13.70 -16.36
C ARG A 380 -14.89 12.69 -15.71
N GLN A 381 -15.82 13.15 -14.89
CA GLN A 381 -16.86 12.27 -14.31
C GLN A 381 -17.86 11.80 -15.36
N GLU A 382 -18.27 12.66 -16.32
CA GLU A 382 -19.07 12.25 -17.48
C GLU A 382 -18.35 11.14 -18.28
N ALA A 383 -17.04 11.28 -18.50
CA ALA A 383 -16.23 10.27 -19.20
C ALA A 383 -16.20 8.93 -18.45
N LYS A 384 -16.02 8.95 -17.14
CA LYS A 384 -16.05 7.73 -16.29
C LYS A 384 -17.43 7.06 -16.34
N THR A 385 -18.50 7.85 -16.31
CA THR A 385 -19.87 7.35 -16.44
C THR A 385 -20.12 6.73 -17.82
N ALA A 386 -19.60 7.32 -18.88
CA ALA A 386 -19.69 6.78 -20.25
C ALA A 386 -18.94 5.44 -20.38
N LEU A 387 -17.78 5.29 -19.72
CA LEU A 387 -17.06 4.02 -19.67
C LEU A 387 -17.87 2.93 -18.94
N LEU A 388 -18.50 3.24 -17.80
CA LEU A 388 -19.35 2.30 -17.06
C LEU A 388 -20.64 1.95 -17.83
N ALA A 389 -21.16 2.87 -18.63
CA ALA A 389 -22.31 2.60 -19.50
C ALA A 389 -21.94 1.64 -20.65
N ALA A 390 -20.69 1.69 -21.13
CA ALA A 390 -20.18 0.80 -22.17
C ALA A 390 -19.85 -0.60 -21.60
N ASP A 391 -19.29 -0.66 -20.38
CA ASP A 391 -19.03 -1.90 -19.64
C ASP A 391 -19.15 -1.64 -18.14
N PRO A 392 -20.13 -2.27 -17.44
CA PRO A 392 -20.29 -2.13 -15.99
C PRO A 392 -19.06 -2.58 -15.17
N HIS A 393 -18.14 -3.32 -15.78
CA HIS A 393 -16.88 -3.79 -15.16
C HIS A 393 -15.67 -2.92 -15.53
N ALA A 394 -15.86 -1.82 -16.29
CA ALA A 394 -14.78 -0.91 -16.67
C ALA A 394 -14.07 -0.33 -15.42
N LYS A 395 -12.75 -0.24 -15.51
CA LYS A 395 -11.91 0.27 -14.41
C LYS A 395 -11.84 1.80 -14.49
N THR A 396 -12.68 2.50 -13.75
CA THR A 396 -12.80 3.96 -13.81
C THR A 396 -11.84 4.73 -12.89
N LYS A 397 -11.15 4.06 -11.97
CA LYS A 397 -10.10 4.68 -11.16
C LYS A 397 -8.81 4.80 -11.96
N ASP A 398 -8.36 6.02 -12.20
CA ASP A 398 -7.24 6.33 -13.09
C ASP A 398 -6.07 7.08 -12.42
N SER A 399 -6.20 7.45 -11.14
CA SER A 399 -5.16 8.18 -10.42
C SER A 399 -3.83 7.41 -10.30
N ASP A 400 -3.88 6.07 -10.25
CA ASP A 400 -2.69 5.22 -10.22
C ASP A 400 -1.88 5.27 -11.53
N TYR A 401 -2.46 5.79 -12.63
CA TYR A 401 -1.79 5.91 -13.93
C TYR A 401 -1.14 7.27 -14.17
N VAL A 402 -1.41 8.28 -13.31
CA VAL A 402 -0.91 9.65 -13.50
C VAL A 402 0.62 9.70 -13.52
N PHE A 403 1.26 9.08 -12.52
CA PHE A 403 2.71 9.16 -12.39
C PHE A 403 3.44 8.31 -13.43
N ILE A 404 2.95 7.12 -13.74
CA ILE A 404 3.56 6.30 -14.82
C ILE A 404 3.40 6.97 -16.18
N GLY A 405 2.26 7.63 -16.44
CA GLY A 405 2.06 8.45 -17.63
C GLY A 405 3.09 9.57 -17.73
N PHE A 406 3.32 10.30 -16.64
CA PHE A 406 4.37 11.33 -16.58
C PHE A 406 5.78 10.76 -16.83
N ILE A 407 6.14 9.63 -16.24
CA ILE A 407 7.42 8.96 -16.48
C ILE A 407 7.59 8.68 -17.96
N MET A 408 6.59 8.06 -18.59
CA MET A 408 6.65 7.67 -20.00
C MET A 408 6.72 8.87 -20.95
N ASP A 409 6.04 9.98 -20.63
CA ASP A 409 5.91 11.14 -21.53
C ASP A 409 7.06 12.15 -21.35
N GLN A 410 7.67 12.26 -20.18
CA GLN A 410 8.51 13.41 -19.83
C GLN A 410 9.95 13.08 -19.48
N LEU A 411 10.24 11.83 -19.06
CA LEU A 411 11.59 11.46 -18.66
C LEU A 411 12.47 11.10 -19.86
N PRO A 412 13.79 11.28 -19.75
CA PRO A 412 14.72 10.84 -20.77
C PRO A 412 14.74 9.33 -20.94
N HIS A 413 14.92 8.88 -22.18
CA HIS A 413 15.15 7.46 -22.46
C HIS A 413 16.36 6.90 -21.69
N GLY A 414 16.28 5.66 -21.27
CA GLY A 414 17.22 5.02 -20.35
C GLY A 414 16.82 5.21 -18.88
N VAL A 415 16.45 6.42 -18.45
CA VAL A 415 15.88 6.66 -17.09
C VAL A 415 14.49 6.01 -16.98
N ILE A 416 13.68 6.09 -18.04
CA ILE A 416 12.39 5.38 -18.13
C ILE A 416 12.60 3.89 -17.89
N GLY A 417 13.49 3.24 -18.68
CA GLY A 417 13.77 1.82 -18.55
C GLY A 417 14.29 1.43 -17.16
N LEU A 418 15.18 2.25 -16.57
CA LEU A 418 15.71 2.03 -15.23
C LEU A 418 14.62 2.09 -14.15
N LEU A 419 13.78 3.13 -14.15
CA LEU A 419 12.70 3.29 -13.18
C LEU A 419 11.69 2.16 -13.27
N ILE A 420 11.26 1.81 -14.48
CA ILE A 420 10.32 0.71 -14.69
C ILE A 420 10.92 -0.62 -14.20
N ALA A 421 12.18 -0.91 -14.53
CA ALA A 421 12.86 -2.11 -14.05
C ALA A 421 12.87 -2.20 -12.53
N VAL A 422 13.22 -1.12 -11.85
CA VAL A 422 13.33 -1.10 -10.40
C VAL A 422 11.95 -1.13 -9.72
N MET A 423 10.95 -0.47 -10.29
CA MET A 423 9.56 -0.56 -9.79
C MET A 423 9.01 -1.99 -9.89
N ILE A 424 9.27 -2.69 -11.00
CA ILE A 424 8.91 -4.10 -11.17
C ILE A 424 9.69 -4.97 -10.17
N ALA A 425 11.00 -4.80 -10.06
CA ALA A 425 11.85 -5.58 -9.16
C ALA A 425 11.47 -5.35 -7.68
N ALA A 426 11.21 -4.12 -7.28
CA ALA A 426 10.74 -3.78 -5.93
C ALA A 426 9.37 -4.41 -5.64
N SER A 427 8.49 -4.44 -6.64
CA SER A 427 7.22 -5.12 -6.53
C SER A 427 7.39 -6.62 -6.31
N LEU A 428 8.20 -7.27 -7.13
CA LEU A 428 8.50 -8.71 -6.98
C LEU A 428 9.06 -9.02 -5.60
N GLY A 429 9.99 -8.20 -5.09
CA GLY A 429 10.61 -8.36 -3.79
C GLY A 429 9.62 -8.20 -2.62
N SER A 430 8.78 -7.18 -2.65
CA SER A 430 7.73 -6.97 -1.65
C SER A 430 6.73 -8.13 -1.63
N LYS A 431 6.26 -8.56 -2.81
CA LYS A 431 5.32 -9.68 -2.97
C LYS A 431 5.88 -11.01 -2.47
N ALA A 432 7.13 -11.29 -2.81
CA ALA A 432 7.79 -12.50 -2.32
C ALA A 432 7.78 -12.55 -0.79
N GLY A 433 7.98 -11.42 -0.11
CA GLY A 433 7.86 -11.32 1.34
C GLY A 433 6.45 -11.60 1.86
N GLU A 434 5.43 -11.05 1.22
CA GLU A 434 4.01 -11.25 1.58
C GLU A 434 3.58 -12.71 1.37
N LEU A 435 3.82 -13.27 0.18
CA LEU A 435 3.48 -14.65 -0.13
C LEU A 435 4.25 -15.66 0.73
N ASN A 436 5.52 -15.36 1.07
CA ASN A 436 6.30 -16.18 1.98
C ASN A 436 5.71 -16.14 3.41
N ALA A 437 5.25 -15.00 3.88
CA ALA A 437 4.59 -14.90 5.19
C ALA A 437 3.27 -15.69 5.22
N LEU A 438 2.49 -15.63 4.15
CA LEU A 438 1.26 -16.45 3.99
C LEU A 438 1.60 -17.94 3.98
N GLY A 439 2.59 -18.36 3.20
CA GLY A 439 3.07 -19.75 3.15
C GLY A 439 3.61 -20.24 4.50
N THR A 440 4.39 -19.40 5.20
CA THR A 440 4.92 -19.69 6.52
C THR A 440 3.81 -19.88 7.55
N THR A 441 2.89 -18.93 7.66
CA THR A 441 1.77 -19.00 8.61
C THR A 441 0.87 -20.20 8.30
N SER A 442 0.55 -20.45 7.03
CA SER A 442 -0.22 -21.64 6.65
C SER A 442 0.50 -22.95 7.03
N THR A 443 1.82 -23.00 6.91
CA THR A 443 2.60 -24.20 7.25
C THR A 443 2.74 -24.39 8.76
N ILE A 444 3.12 -23.32 9.48
CA ILE A 444 3.44 -23.40 10.91
C ILE A 444 2.15 -23.47 11.76
N ASP A 445 1.16 -22.62 11.42
CA ASP A 445 -0.03 -22.46 12.26
C ASP A 445 -1.19 -23.37 11.86
N LEU A 446 -1.31 -23.77 10.57
CA LEU A 446 -2.36 -24.69 10.10
C LEU A 446 -1.83 -26.09 9.85
N TRP A 447 -0.86 -26.26 8.93
CA TRP A 447 -0.42 -27.59 8.49
C TRP A 447 0.17 -28.43 9.64
N ARG A 448 1.11 -27.88 10.41
CA ARG A 448 1.70 -28.57 11.56
C ARG A 448 0.69 -28.85 12.67
N HIS A 449 -0.32 -27.98 12.82
CA HIS A 449 -1.39 -28.19 13.79
C HIS A 449 -2.24 -29.40 13.45
N PHE A 450 -2.66 -29.54 12.18
CA PHE A 450 -3.50 -30.67 11.75
C PHE A 450 -2.72 -31.95 11.42
N ARG A 451 -1.39 -31.86 11.27
CA ARG A 451 -0.50 -33.00 10.98
C ARG A 451 0.75 -32.99 11.87
N PRO A 452 0.61 -33.29 13.16
CA PRO A 452 1.71 -33.20 14.13
C PRO A 452 2.89 -34.13 13.81
N LEU A 453 2.66 -35.30 13.21
CA LEU A 453 3.72 -36.22 12.76
C LEU A 453 4.61 -35.63 11.66
N ALA A 454 4.11 -34.70 10.86
CA ALA A 454 4.91 -34.01 9.86
C ALA A 454 5.75 -32.84 10.44
N ALA A 455 5.55 -32.46 11.71
CA ALA A 455 6.22 -31.31 12.33
C ALA A 455 7.74 -31.46 12.37
N HIS A 456 8.26 -32.68 12.45
CA HIS A 456 9.69 -33.00 12.54
C HIS A 456 10.38 -33.25 11.18
N ASP A 457 9.60 -33.32 10.07
CA ASP A 457 10.11 -33.50 8.71
C ASP A 457 10.33 -32.14 8.02
N GLU A 458 11.57 -31.66 8.05
CA GLU A 458 11.94 -30.36 7.47
C GLU A 458 11.67 -30.29 5.97
N VAL A 459 11.98 -31.35 5.20
CA VAL A 459 11.80 -31.40 3.75
C VAL A 459 10.31 -31.29 3.40
N ARG A 460 9.47 -32.01 4.13
CA ARG A 460 8.02 -31.99 3.94
C ARG A 460 7.43 -30.63 4.31
N ASN A 461 7.92 -29.98 5.36
CA ASN A 461 7.50 -28.65 5.75
C ASN A 461 7.90 -27.58 4.72
N VAL A 462 9.11 -27.64 4.16
CA VAL A 462 9.54 -26.74 3.06
C VAL A 462 8.66 -26.94 1.83
N ARG A 463 8.35 -28.19 1.47
CA ARG A 463 7.46 -28.50 0.36
C ARG A 463 6.05 -27.96 0.60
N ALA A 464 5.51 -28.12 1.80
CA ALA A 464 4.21 -27.57 2.19
C ALA A 464 4.21 -26.03 2.10
N ALA A 465 5.26 -25.36 2.59
CA ALA A 465 5.39 -23.92 2.51
C ALA A 465 5.39 -23.41 1.06
N ARG A 466 6.11 -24.08 0.16
CA ARG A 466 6.11 -23.76 -1.28
C ARG A 466 4.71 -23.93 -1.90
N TRP A 467 4.00 -25.00 -1.57
CA TRP A 467 2.64 -25.23 -2.05
C TRP A 467 1.65 -24.17 -1.56
N PHE A 468 1.69 -23.82 -0.26
CA PHE A 468 0.86 -22.75 0.27
C PHE A 468 1.21 -21.39 -0.32
N THR A 469 2.48 -21.11 -0.56
CA THR A 469 2.92 -19.89 -1.24
C THR A 469 2.32 -19.80 -2.66
N ALA A 470 2.37 -20.89 -3.43
CA ALA A 470 1.77 -20.95 -4.77
C ALA A 470 0.24 -20.81 -4.71
N LEU A 471 -0.42 -21.48 -3.78
CA LEU A 471 -1.88 -21.42 -3.58
C LEU A 471 -2.32 -19.98 -3.28
N TRP A 472 -1.65 -19.31 -2.33
CA TRP A 472 -1.96 -17.91 -2.01
C TRP A 472 -1.68 -16.97 -3.18
N GLY A 473 -0.68 -17.25 -3.98
CA GLY A 473 -0.43 -16.52 -5.23
C GLY A 473 -1.57 -16.64 -6.23
N ILE A 474 -2.13 -17.83 -6.40
CA ILE A 474 -3.31 -18.07 -7.25
C ILE A 474 -4.55 -17.34 -6.69
N VAL A 475 -4.78 -17.42 -5.38
CA VAL A 475 -5.87 -16.68 -4.71
C VAL A 475 -5.72 -15.17 -4.91
N ALA A 476 -4.50 -14.65 -4.80
CA ALA A 476 -4.22 -13.24 -5.03
C ALA A 476 -4.47 -12.80 -6.48
N ILE A 477 -4.10 -13.62 -7.48
CA ILE A 477 -4.44 -13.37 -8.89
C ILE A 477 -5.95 -13.35 -9.10
N ALA A 478 -6.65 -14.37 -8.58
CA ALA A 478 -8.11 -14.45 -8.70
C ALA A 478 -8.78 -13.22 -8.06
N PHE A 479 -8.36 -12.84 -6.85
CA PHE A 479 -8.89 -11.63 -6.20
C PHE A 479 -8.59 -10.37 -7.04
N ALA A 480 -7.38 -10.21 -7.58
CA ALA A 480 -7.03 -9.08 -8.43
C ALA A 480 -7.91 -8.97 -9.69
N LEU A 481 -8.24 -10.10 -10.33
CA LEU A 481 -9.08 -10.12 -11.53
C LEU A 481 -10.53 -9.72 -11.26
N PHE A 482 -11.09 -10.17 -10.11
CA PHE A 482 -12.50 -9.96 -9.77
C PHE A 482 -12.76 -8.72 -8.92
N ALA A 483 -11.72 -8.15 -8.26
CA ALA A 483 -11.89 -6.97 -7.43
C ALA A 483 -12.05 -5.71 -8.29
N GLY A 484 -13.22 -5.09 -8.22
CA GLY A 484 -13.44 -3.73 -8.71
C GLY A 484 -13.01 -2.73 -7.65
N PHE A 485 -11.81 -2.15 -7.76
CA PHE A 485 -11.37 -1.13 -6.81
C PHE A 485 -11.96 0.23 -7.18
N SER A 486 -12.77 0.80 -6.27
CA SER A 486 -13.30 2.15 -6.36
C SER A 486 -12.29 3.20 -5.87
N GLU A 487 -11.34 2.79 -5.06
CA GLU A 487 -10.28 3.61 -4.49
C GLU A 487 -8.95 3.33 -5.19
N ASN A 488 -7.97 4.23 -5.00
CA ASN A 488 -6.62 3.92 -5.46
C ASN A 488 -5.99 2.78 -4.62
N LEU A 489 -4.93 2.16 -5.13
CA LEU A 489 -4.39 0.94 -4.54
C LEU A 489 -3.89 1.12 -3.10
N ILE A 490 -3.36 2.30 -2.74
CA ILE A 490 -2.89 2.53 -1.37
C ILE A 490 -4.05 2.66 -0.38
N GLU A 491 -5.14 3.27 -0.78
CA GLU A 491 -6.35 3.33 0.05
C GLU A 491 -7.01 1.95 0.16
N ALA A 492 -7.13 1.21 -0.94
CA ALA A 492 -7.70 -0.14 -0.94
C ALA A 492 -6.98 -1.08 0.03
N ILE A 493 -5.64 -1.06 0.07
CA ILE A 493 -4.86 -1.83 1.04
C ILE A 493 -5.15 -1.39 2.47
N ASN A 494 -5.19 -0.10 2.73
CA ASN A 494 -5.43 0.42 4.07
C ASN A 494 -6.84 0.10 4.56
N ILE A 495 -7.85 0.15 3.68
CA ILE A 495 -9.22 -0.25 4.01
C ILE A 495 -9.28 -1.74 4.36
N ILE A 496 -8.72 -2.62 3.51
CA ILE A 496 -8.66 -4.07 3.79
C ILE A 496 -7.92 -4.31 5.12
N GLY A 497 -6.78 -3.65 5.32
CA GLY A 497 -6.05 -3.74 6.59
C GLY A 497 -6.91 -3.35 7.78
N SER A 498 -7.58 -2.21 7.72
CA SER A 498 -8.36 -1.63 8.82
C SER A 498 -9.56 -2.50 9.25
N ILE A 499 -10.12 -3.28 8.34
CA ILE A 499 -11.21 -4.21 8.66
C ILE A 499 -10.75 -5.34 9.60
N PHE A 500 -9.49 -5.75 9.54
CA PHE A 500 -8.99 -6.90 10.30
C PHE A 500 -7.99 -6.53 11.40
N TYR A 501 -7.15 -5.54 11.17
CA TYR A 501 -6.00 -5.22 12.04
C TYR A 501 -6.40 -4.89 13.47
N GLY A 502 -7.50 -4.17 13.67
CA GLY A 502 -7.93 -3.79 15.02
C GLY A 502 -8.20 -5.01 15.90
N VAL A 503 -8.93 -5.98 15.37
CA VAL A 503 -9.30 -7.19 16.12
C VAL A 503 -8.07 -8.06 16.40
N VAL A 504 -7.19 -8.26 15.40
CA VAL A 504 -5.95 -9.01 15.58
C VAL A 504 -5.08 -8.35 16.66
N LEU A 505 -4.91 -7.04 16.61
CA LEU A 505 -4.19 -6.29 17.65
C LEU A 505 -4.83 -6.49 19.03
N GLY A 506 -6.16 -6.43 19.12
CA GLY A 506 -6.90 -6.65 20.36
C GLY A 506 -6.58 -7.99 21.00
N ILE A 507 -6.53 -9.08 20.22
CA ILE A 507 -6.13 -10.42 20.67
C ILE A 507 -4.72 -10.36 21.30
N PHE A 508 -3.75 -9.71 20.64
CA PHE A 508 -2.38 -9.60 21.14
C PHE A 508 -2.27 -8.73 22.40
N LEU A 509 -3.00 -7.61 22.48
CA LEU A 509 -2.99 -6.76 23.66
C LEU A 509 -3.57 -7.51 24.88
N VAL A 510 -4.67 -8.27 24.69
CA VAL A 510 -5.20 -9.13 25.75
C VAL A 510 -4.14 -10.16 26.16
N ALA A 511 -3.44 -10.78 25.19
CA ALA A 511 -2.41 -11.77 25.45
C ALA A 511 -1.22 -11.22 26.27
N PHE A 512 -0.80 -9.99 26.00
CA PHE A 512 0.33 -9.35 26.67
C PHE A 512 -0.03 -8.80 28.06
N PHE A 513 -1.17 -8.12 28.18
CA PHE A 513 -1.46 -7.30 29.35
C PHE A 513 -2.53 -7.89 30.25
N LEU A 514 -3.47 -8.69 29.75
CA LEU A 514 -4.61 -9.18 30.54
C LEU A 514 -4.40 -10.64 30.96
N LYS A 515 -3.48 -10.87 31.88
CA LYS A 515 -3.07 -12.21 32.33
C LYS A 515 -4.24 -13.08 32.85
N ARG A 516 -5.32 -12.48 33.36
CA ARG A 516 -6.48 -13.18 33.93
C ARG A 516 -7.47 -13.66 32.89
N VAL A 517 -7.38 -13.20 31.64
CA VAL A 517 -8.31 -13.55 30.57
C VAL A 517 -7.91 -14.89 29.93
N GLY A 518 -8.88 -15.79 29.79
CA GLY A 518 -8.71 -17.13 29.22
C GLY A 518 -8.94 -17.16 27.71
N GLY A 519 -8.47 -18.24 27.05
CA GLY A 519 -8.54 -18.39 25.60
C GLY A 519 -9.95 -18.38 25.04
N THR A 520 -10.92 -19.05 25.70
CA THR A 520 -12.32 -19.09 25.24
C THR A 520 -12.97 -17.69 25.22
N SER A 521 -12.69 -16.86 26.25
CA SER A 521 -13.19 -15.48 26.32
C SER A 521 -12.63 -14.64 25.18
N VAL A 522 -11.32 -14.72 24.91
CA VAL A 522 -10.67 -14.00 23.80
C VAL A 522 -11.15 -14.47 22.44
N PHE A 523 -11.33 -15.78 22.26
CA PHE A 523 -11.82 -16.35 21.00
C PHE A 523 -13.18 -15.77 20.61
N TRP A 524 -14.16 -15.85 21.52
CA TRP A 524 -15.52 -15.34 21.24
C TRP A 524 -15.57 -13.82 21.18
N ALA A 525 -14.76 -13.13 21.99
CA ALA A 525 -14.62 -11.67 21.91
C ALA A 525 -14.08 -11.22 20.55
N ALA A 526 -13.08 -11.91 20.02
CA ALA A 526 -12.52 -11.60 18.70
C ALA A 526 -13.53 -11.87 17.57
N VAL A 527 -14.27 -12.98 17.64
CA VAL A 527 -15.35 -13.28 16.68
C VAL A 527 -16.42 -12.18 16.73
N ALA A 528 -16.89 -11.80 17.92
CA ALA A 528 -17.89 -10.74 18.08
C ALA A 528 -17.38 -9.38 17.58
N ALA A 529 -16.14 -9.03 17.92
CA ALA A 529 -15.52 -7.77 17.46
C ALA A 529 -15.34 -7.75 15.93
N GLN A 530 -14.94 -8.88 15.31
CA GLN A 530 -14.80 -8.96 13.86
C GLN A 530 -16.16 -8.85 13.16
N THR A 531 -17.20 -9.48 13.72
CA THR A 531 -18.58 -9.35 13.22
C THR A 531 -19.07 -7.91 13.32
N LEU A 532 -18.77 -7.22 14.43
CA LEU A 532 -19.07 -5.80 14.58
C LEU A 532 -18.40 -4.95 13.47
N ILE A 533 -17.11 -5.15 13.22
CA ILE A 533 -16.40 -4.39 12.17
C ILE A 533 -16.98 -4.70 10.79
N PHE A 534 -17.29 -5.95 10.47
CA PHE A 534 -17.98 -6.29 9.21
C PHE A 534 -19.35 -5.62 9.12
N ALA A 535 -20.13 -5.62 10.19
CA ALA A 535 -21.42 -4.96 10.21
C ALA A 535 -21.28 -3.44 9.96
N LEU A 536 -20.37 -2.76 10.63
CA LEU A 536 -20.08 -1.34 10.41
C LEU A 536 -19.65 -1.07 8.94
N TYR A 537 -18.78 -1.90 8.39
CA TYR A 537 -18.28 -1.73 7.02
C TYR A 537 -19.36 -1.94 5.96
N PHE A 538 -20.17 -3.01 6.07
CA PHE A 538 -21.17 -3.31 5.05
C PHE A 538 -22.45 -2.49 5.18
N LEU A 539 -22.83 -2.09 6.42
CA LEU A 539 -24.02 -1.28 6.67
C LEU A 539 -23.80 0.22 6.41
N ARG A 540 -22.55 0.70 6.24
CA ARG A 540 -22.27 2.12 6.01
C ARG A 540 -23.02 2.72 4.81
N HIS A 541 -23.20 1.94 3.73
CA HIS A 541 -23.92 2.38 2.54
C HIS A 541 -25.43 2.56 2.76
N ARG A 542 -25.98 1.90 3.79
CA ARG A 542 -27.40 2.01 4.14
C ARG A 542 -27.67 3.05 5.22
N PHE A 543 -26.68 3.31 6.08
CA PHE A 543 -26.80 4.22 7.20
C PHE A 543 -25.66 5.25 7.14
N PRO A 544 -25.93 6.50 6.66
CA PRO A 544 -24.89 7.53 6.52
C PRO A 544 -24.12 7.82 7.82
N ALA A 545 -24.76 7.69 8.99
CA ALA A 545 -24.08 7.84 10.28
C ALA A 545 -22.96 6.83 10.54
N LEU A 546 -22.90 5.73 9.80
CA LEU A 546 -21.83 4.72 9.85
C LEU A 546 -20.74 4.93 8.81
N ASP A 547 -20.88 5.90 7.90
CA ASP A 547 -19.89 6.20 6.88
C ASP A 547 -18.84 7.21 7.41
N PHE A 548 -18.03 6.73 8.31
CA PHE A 548 -16.89 7.45 8.86
C PHE A 548 -15.56 6.86 8.38
N SER A 549 -14.45 7.57 8.64
CA SER A 549 -13.12 7.15 8.20
C SER A 549 -12.80 5.70 8.60
N TYR A 550 -12.36 4.90 7.63
CA TYR A 550 -11.96 3.50 7.84
C TYR A 550 -10.83 3.34 8.87
N LEU A 551 -10.06 4.39 9.12
CA LEU A 551 -8.98 4.38 10.12
C LEU A 551 -9.50 4.10 11.53
N TRP A 552 -10.73 4.52 11.85
CA TRP A 552 -11.37 4.24 13.14
C TRP A 552 -11.67 2.76 13.37
N TYR A 553 -11.83 1.95 12.32
CA TYR A 553 -12.07 0.51 12.47
C TYR A 553 -10.93 -0.19 13.22
N ASN A 554 -9.68 0.32 13.12
CA ASN A 554 -8.54 -0.23 13.86
C ASN A 554 -8.69 -0.01 15.38
N LEU A 555 -9.05 1.19 15.79
CA LEU A 555 -9.28 1.52 17.20
C LEU A 555 -10.53 0.79 17.72
N ILE A 556 -11.66 0.88 17.00
CA ILE A 556 -12.94 0.27 17.39
C ILE A 556 -12.79 -1.24 17.51
N GLY A 557 -12.19 -1.91 16.53
CA GLY A 557 -11.99 -3.36 16.53
C GLY A 557 -11.10 -3.82 17.69
N CYS A 558 -10.03 -3.07 17.97
CA CYS A 558 -9.15 -3.36 19.09
C CYS A 558 -9.87 -3.16 20.44
N ALA A 559 -10.51 -2.02 20.64
CA ALA A 559 -11.25 -1.70 21.87
C ALA A 559 -12.41 -2.69 22.11
N ALA A 560 -13.17 -3.04 21.06
CA ALA A 560 -14.25 -4.02 21.13
C ALA A 560 -13.71 -5.41 21.52
N CYS A 561 -12.61 -5.87 20.88
CA CYS A 561 -12.01 -7.16 21.22
C CYS A 561 -11.53 -7.21 22.67
N VAL A 562 -10.87 -6.16 23.17
CA VAL A 562 -10.42 -6.05 24.56
C VAL A 562 -11.61 -5.99 25.52
N GLY A 563 -12.60 -5.11 25.25
CA GLY A 563 -13.80 -4.92 26.08
C GLY A 563 -14.65 -6.20 26.17
N PHE A 564 -14.94 -6.83 25.04
CA PHE A 564 -15.70 -8.09 25.01
C PHE A 564 -14.93 -9.21 25.71
N SER A 565 -13.57 -9.25 25.61
CA SER A 565 -12.77 -10.22 26.34
C SER A 565 -12.91 -10.09 27.85
N LEU A 566 -12.95 -8.86 28.38
CA LEU A 566 -13.15 -8.60 29.80
C LEU A 566 -14.57 -8.96 30.26
N ILE A 567 -15.60 -8.60 29.47
CA ILE A 567 -17.00 -8.92 29.76
C ILE A 567 -17.21 -10.44 29.75
N LEU A 568 -16.76 -11.13 28.70
CA LEU A 568 -16.90 -12.58 28.61
C LEU A 568 -16.13 -13.30 29.71
N GLN A 569 -14.98 -12.79 30.13
CA GLN A 569 -14.22 -13.36 31.25
C GLN A 569 -14.93 -13.21 32.59
N ALA A 570 -15.73 -12.18 32.76
CA ALA A 570 -16.54 -12.01 33.98
C ALA A 570 -17.73 -12.99 34.04
N ILE A 571 -18.25 -13.37 32.86
CA ILE A 571 -19.43 -14.26 32.74
C ILE A 571 -19.03 -15.74 32.68
N LEU A 572 -17.94 -16.06 31.97
CA LEU A 572 -17.51 -17.44 31.75
C LEU A 572 -16.68 -17.98 32.93
N PRO A 573 -16.81 -19.29 33.26
CA PRO A 573 -16.04 -19.89 34.33
C PRO A 573 -14.53 -19.77 34.06
N ARG A 574 -13.76 -19.52 35.14
CA ARG A 574 -12.31 -19.34 35.08
C ARG A 574 -11.65 -20.62 34.57
N GLN A 575 -11.10 -20.55 33.37
CA GLN A 575 -10.20 -21.62 32.89
C GLN A 575 -8.79 -21.43 33.48
N PRO A 576 -8.07 -22.52 33.76
CA PRO A 576 -6.70 -22.41 34.26
C PRO A 576 -5.84 -21.67 33.22
N VAL A 577 -5.26 -20.54 33.64
CA VAL A 577 -4.35 -19.76 32.82
C VAL A 577 -3.07 -20.56 32.62
N ARG A 578 -2.80 -20.99 31.41
CA ARG A 578 -1.51 -21.62 31.07
C ARG A 578 -0.42 -20.54 31.19
N ALA A 579 0.52 -20.71 32.13
CA ALA A 579 1.73 -19.92 32.12
C ALA A 579 2.50 -20.23 30.81
N PRO A 580 3.07 -19.22 30.13
CA PRO A 580 3.94 -19.50 28.98
C PRO A 580 5.07 -20.42 29.46
N ARG A 581 5.27 -21.53 28.76
CA ARG A 581 6.43 -22.39 29.06
C ARG A 581 7.70 -21.59 28.76
N PRO A 582 8.70 -21.62 29.65
CA PRO A 582 9.95 -20.88 29.49
C PRO A 582 10.73 -21.28 28.25
#